data_cb9d261cfb45a95c7dae9503a1698f17
#
_entry.id   cb9d261cfb45a95c7dae9503a1698f17
#
_cell.length_a   1.000
_cell.length_b   1.000
_cell.length_c   1.000
_cell.angle_alpha   90.00
_cell.angle_beta   90.00
_cell.angle_gamma   90.00
#
_symmetry.space_group_name_H-M   'P 1'
#
loop_
_entity.id
_entity.type
_entity.pdbx_description
1 polymer ?
#
loop_
_entity_poly.entity_id
_entity_poly.type
_entity_poly.pdbx_seq_one_letter_code
_entity_poly.pdbx_strand_id
1 'polypeptide(L)'
;MMRVGIIGAMDVEVTSIKERMTIEKIEQVGDNTYCLGKIGDTEVVVARCGIGKVNAAICATTMCVKYEVTHILNTGIAGSLDNQINIGDIVVSTDAVYHDFRIEPFGYPAGMVPGLSLIHI
;
A
#
# COMPACT_ATOMS: atom_id res chain seq x y z
N MET A 1 -13.89 -14.77 -0.84
CA MET A 1 -14.53 -13.43 -0.80
C MET A 1 -13.42 -12.39 -0.97
N MET A 2 -13.63 -11.34 -1.76
CA MET A 2 -12.61 -10.31 -1.96
C MET A 2 -12.66 -9.31 -0.80
N ARG A 3 -11.52 -9.12 -0.14
CA ARG A 3 -11.32 -8.09 0.89
C ARG A 3 -10.10 -7.28 0.52
N VAL A 4 -10.23 -5.97 0.45
CA VAL A 4 -9.17 -5.07 -0.04
C VAL A 4 -8.57 -4.30 1.13
N GLY A 5 -7.26 -4.44 1.32
CA GLY A 5 -6.47 -3.57 2.20
C GLY A 5 -6.06 -2.31 1.46
N ILE A 6 -6.27 -1.16 2.05
CA ILE A 6 -5.86 0.13 1.49
C ILE A 6 -4.88 0.79 2.45
N ILE A 7 -3.67 1.05 1.98
CA ILE A 7 -2.57 1.60 2.77
C ILE A 7 -2.17 2.95 2.21
N GLY A 8 -2.09 3.95 3.07
CA GLY A 8 -1.42 5.22 2.79
C GLY A 8 -0.41 5.54 3.88
N ALA A 9 0.65 6.24 3.54
CA ALA A 9 1.70 6.61 4.51
C ALA A 9 1.25 7.71 5.47
N MET A 10 0.40 8.60 5.00
CA MET A 10 -0.04 9.79 5.72
C MET A 10 -1.57 9.86 5.82
N ASP A 11 -2.07 10.60 6.83
CA ASP A 11 -3.52 10.75 7.01
C ASP A 11 -4.20 11.36 5.79
N VAL A 12 -3.60 12.35 5.15
CA VAL A 12 -4.14 13.01 3.96
C VAL A 12 -4.42 12.03 2.80
N GLU A 13 -3.65 10.96 2.73
CA GLU A 13 -3.77 9.94 1.67
C GLU A 13 -4.93 8.96 1.88
N VAL A 14 -5.40 8.82 3.12
CA VAL A 14 -6.45 7.85 3.48
C VAL A 14 -7.74 8.48 4.01
N THR A 15 -7.73 9.76 4.37
CA THR A 15 -8.89 10.44 4.96
C THR A 15 -10.09 10.41 4.03
N SER A 16 -9.94 10.83 2.78
CA SER A 16 -11.05 10.84 1.81
C SER A 16 -11.61 9.45 1.52
N ILE A 17 -10.78 8.40 1.66
CA ILE A 17 -11.22 7.02 1.52
C ILE A 17 -12.08 6.62 2.74
N LYS A 18 -11.60 6.94 3.94
CA LYS A 18 -12.34 6.67 5.19
C LYS A 18 -13.70 7.38 5.23
N GLU A 19 -13.77 8.60 4.70
CA GLU A 19 -15.02 9.35 4.61
C GLU A 19 -16.06 8.71 3.67
N ARG A 20 -15.61 7.93 2.69
CA ARG A 20 -16.48 7.25 1.73
C ARG A 20 -16.86 5.83 2.12
N MET A 21 -16.29 5.32 3.20
CA MET A 21 -16.60 3.96 3.66
C MET A 21 -17.63 3.95 4.77
N THR A 22 -18.43 2.91 4.82
CA THR A 22 -19.22 2.56 5.99
C THR A 22 -18.32 1.83 6.97
N ILE A 23 -17.86 2.52 8.01
CA ILE A 23 -16.99 1.94 9.03
C ILE A 23 -17.83 1.07 9.96
N GLU A 24 -17.49 -0.21 10.06
CA GLU A 24 -18.12 -1.19 10.94
C GLU A 24 -17.32 -1.39 12.23
N LYS A 25 -15.98 -1.29 12.14
CA LYS A 25 -15.09 -1.50 13.29
C LYS A 25 -13.79 -0.70 13.12
N ILE A 26 -13.26 -0.23 14.25
CA ILE A 26 -11.92 0.37 14.33
C ILE A 26 -11.12 -0.43 15.33
N GLU A 27 -9.95 -0.86 14.94
CA GLU A 27 -9.01 -1.60 15.79
C GLU A 27 -7.62 -0.97 15.77
N GLN A 28 -6.96 -1.02 16.90
CA GLN A 28 -5.55 -0.66 16.99
C GLN A 28 -4.68 -1.91 17.13
N VAL A 29 -3.61 -1.97 16.33
CA VAL A 29 -2.60 -3.03 16.40
C VAL A 29 -1.23 -2.37 16.34
N GLY A 30 -0.51 -2.42 17.45
CA GLY A 30 0.69 -1.61 17.62
C GLY A 30 0.34 -0.13 17.51
N ASP A 31 1.12 0.59 16.71
CA ASP A 31 0.91 2.03 16.47
C ASP A 31 -0.06 2.34 15.33
N ASN A 32 -0.56 1.32 14.63
CA ASN A 32 -1.46 1.49 13.51
C ASN A 32 -2.93 1.30 13.89
N THR A 33 -3.77 2.17 13.34
CA THR A 33 -5.23 2.07 13.45
C THR A 33 -5.82 1.56 12.15
N TYR A 34 -6.59 0.50 12.23
CA TYR A 34 -7.26 -0.17 11.11
C TYR A 34 -8.75 0.11 11.16
N CYS A 35 -9.27 0.70 10.08
CA CYS A 35 -10.71 0.92 9.89
C CYS A 35 -11.24 -0.20 8.99
N LEU A 36 -12.12 -1.02 9.55
CA LEU A 36 -12.77 -2.13 8.84
C LEU A 36 -14.18 -1.72 8.44
N GLY A 37 -14.61 -2.06 7.26
CA GLY A 37 -15.95 -1.74 6.77
C GLY A 37 -16.11 -2.00 5.28
N LYS A 38 -16.94 -1.18 4.62
CA LYS A 38 -17.29 -1.36 3.21
C LYS A 38 -17.22 -0.07 2.41
N ILE A 39 -16.84 -0.21 1.15
CA ILE A 39 -17.06 0.79 0.10
C ILE A 39 -17.96 0.15 -0.96
N GLY A 40 -19.22 0.62 -1.06
CA GLY A 40 -20.25 -0.12 -1.80
C GLY A 40 -20.42 -1.52 -1.20
N ASP A 41 -20.30 -2.55 -2.04
CA ASP A 41 -20.42 -3.95 -1.64
C ASP A 41 -19.07 -4.60 -1.31
N THR A 42 -17.97 -3.87 -1.45
CA THR A 42 -16.61 -4.42 -1.24
C THR A 42 -16.16 -4.23 0.21
N GLU A 43 -15.75 -5.33 0.84
CA GLU A 43 -15.11 -5.27 2.15
C GLU A 43 -13.73 -4.61 2.05
N VAL A 44 -13.47 -3.64 2.92
CA VAL A 44 -12.20 -2.91 2.94
C VAL A 44 -11.62 -2.81 4.34
N VAL A 45 -10.30 -2.79 4.40
CA VAL A 45 -9.53 -2.47 5.60
C VAL A 45 -8.62 -1.31 5.24
N VAL A 46 -8.82 -0.15 5.85
CA VAL A 46 -8.06 1.07 5.54
C VAL A 46 -7.17 1.42 6.73
N ALA A 47 -5.90 1.68 6.47
CA ALA A 47 -4.97 2.11 7.50
C ALA A 47 -3.98 3.16 6.99
N ARG A 48 -3.58 4.06 7.91
CA ARG A 48 -2.37 4.84 7.75
C ARG A 48 -1.20 4.03 8.32
N CYS A 49 -0.24 3.67 7.48
CA CYS A 49 0.88 2.84 7.92
C CYS A 49 2.06 3.63 8.50
N GLY A 50 2.13 4.94 8.27
CA GLY A 50 3.34 5.74 8.52
C GLY A 50 4.32 5.71 7.35
N ILE A 51 5.35 6.55 7.43
CA ILE A 51 6.33 6.74 6.34
C ILE A 51 7.38 5.63 6.37
N GLY A 52 7.77 5.18 5.19
CA GLY A 52 8.89 4.26 4.99
C GLY A 52 8.49 2.80 4.79
N LYS A 53 9.42 2.06 4.18
CA LYS A 53 9.22 0.66 3.75
C LYS A 53 8.91 -0.30 4.89
N VAL A 54 9.53 -0.11 6.05
CA VAL A 54 9.32 -0.95 7.24
C VAL A 54 7.89 -0.79 7.76
N ASN A 55 7.42 0.45 7.90
CA ASN A 55 6.06 0.73 8.34
C ASN A 55 5.02 0.17 7.36
N ALA A 56 5.26 0.33 6.05
CA ALA A 56 4.41 -0.24 5.02
C ALA A 56 4.36 -1.78 5.11
N ALA A 57 5.50 -2.43 5.30
CA ALA A 57 5.59 -3.90 5.42
C ALA A 57 4.87 -4.41 6.67
N ILE A 58 5.03 -3.76 7.82
CA ILE A 58 4.33 -4.12 9.07
C ILE A 58 2.81 -4.00 8.86
N CYS A 59 2.35 -2.90 8.28
CA CYS A 59 0.94 -2.67 8.03
C CYS A 59 0.36 -3.70 7.05
N ALA A 60 1.03 -3.95 5.93
CA ALA A 60 0.61 -4.93 4.92
C ALA A 60 0.56 -6.35 5.51
N THR A 61 1.59 -6.75 6.25
CA THR A 61 1.62 -8.07 6.91
C THR A 61 0.46 -8.22 7.90
N THR A 62 0.19 -7.19 8.70
CA THR A 62 -0.96 -7.20 9.63
C THR A 62 -2.28 -7.35 8.88
N MET A 63 -2.45 -6.64 7.77
CA MET A 63 -3.64 -6.76 6.92
C MET A 63 -3.82 -8.17 6.37
N CYS A 64 -2.75 -8.80 5.89
CA CYS A 64 -2.81 -10.16 5.37
C CYS A 64 -3.09 -11.19 6.46
N VAL A 65 -2.36 -11.14 7.58
CA VAL A 65 -2.39 -12.19 8.61
C VAL A 65 -3.59 -12.05 9.53
N LYS A 66 -3.92 -10.84 9.95
CA LYS A 66 -5.01 -10.61 10.92
C LYS A 66 -6.36 -10.39 10.26
N TYR A 67 -6.39 -9.66 9.16
CA TYR A 67 -7.65 -9.26 8.51
C TYR A 67 -7.93 -10.04 7.23
N GLU A 68 -7.03 -10.95 6.83
CA GLU A 68 -7.19 -11.86 5.68
C GLU A 68 -7.52 -11.11 4.39
N VAL A 69 -6.89 -9.94 4.17
CA VAL A 69 -7.05 -9.21 2.93
C VAL A 69 -6.47 -9.99 1.76
N THR A 70 -7.18 -9.99 0.65
CA THR A 70 -6.79 -10.72 -0.57
C THR A 70 -6.06 -9.83 -1.58
N HIS A 71 -6.22 -8.52 -1.46
CA HIS A 71 -5.59 -7.51 -2.32
C HIS A 71 -5.14 -6.34 -1.47
N ILE A 72 -4.02 -5.73 -1.83
CA ILE A 72 -3.54 -4.50 -1.18
C ILE A 72 -3.41 -3.42 -2.24
N LEU A 73 -4.02 -2.27 -1.96
CA LEU A 73 -3.83 -1.03 -2.69
C LEU A 73 -2.94 -0.11 -1.85
N ASN A 74 -1.79 0.26 -2.41
CA ASN A 74 -0.99 1.35 -1.86
C ASN A 74 -1.36 2.64 -2.58
N THR A 75 -1.86 3.63 -1.84
CA THR A 75 -2.27 4.92 -2.38
C THR A 75 -1.48 6.04 -1.76
N GLY A 76 -1.16 7.06 -2.55
CA GLY A 76 -0.44 8.21 -2.04
C GLY A 76 0.05 9.12 -3.15
N ILE A 77 0.84 10.10 -2.76
CA ILE A 77 1.49 11.04 -3.68
C ILE A 77 2.88 10.54 -4.04
N ALA A 78 3.29 10.80 -5.27
CA ALA A 78 4.62 10.47 -5.77
C ALA A 78 5.17 11.61 -6.65
N GLY A 79 6.50 11.75 -6.67
CA GLY A 79 7.19 12.59 -7.65
C GLY A 79 7.30 11.86 -8.99
N SER A 80 7.12 12.60 -10.09
CA SER A 80 7.33 12.04 -11.43
C SER A 80 8.73 12.34 -11.93
N LEU A 81 9.33 11.37 -12.62
CA LEU A 81 10.54 11.54 -13.43
C LEU A 81 10.20 11.69 -14.93
N ASP A 82 8.93 11.58 -15.29
CA ASP A 82 8.44 11.70 -16.66
C ASP A 82 7.79 13.08 -16.88
N ASN A 83 8.30 13.84 -17.87
CA ASN A 83 7.82 15.18 -18.21
C ASN A 83 6.41 15.18 -18.83
N GLN A 84 5.88 14.03 -19.21
CA GLN A 84 4.53 13.91 -19.76
C GLN A 84 3.46 13.79 -18.67
N ILE A 85 3.87 13.52 -17.43
CA ILE A 85 2.97 13.39 -16.27
C ILE A 85 2.89 14.75 -15.56
N ASN A 86 1.69 15.26 -15.42
CA ASN A 86 1.41 16.55 -14.81
C ASN A 86 0.97 16.39 -13.35
N ILE A 87 1.05 17.49 -12.59
CA ILE A 87 0.52 17.53 -11.23
C ILE A 87 -0.98 17.27 -11.26
N GLY A 88 -1.43 16.30 -10.47
CA GLY A 88 -2.83 15.88 -10.39
C GLY A 88 -3.19 14.69 -11.28
N ASP A 89 -2.27 14.23 -12.13
CA ASP A 89 -2.48 13.01 -12.89
C ASP A 89 -2.46 11.79 -11.98
N ILE A 90 -3.28 10.80 -12.31
CA ILE A 90 -3.32 9.51 -11.61
C ILE A 90 -2.46 8.51 -12.37
N VAL A 91 -1.50 7.92 -11.69
CA VAL A 91 -0.61 6.89 -12.25
C VAL A 91 -0.87 5.57 -11.54
N VAL A 92 -1.13 4.52 -12.31
CA VAL A 92 -1.22 3.15 -11.83
C VAL A 92 0.02 2.41 -12.31
N SER A 93 0.82 1.90 -11.36
CA SER A 93 2.04 1.17 -11.69
C SER A 93 1.73 -0.25 -12.18
N THR A 94 2.55 -0.75 -13.09
CA THR A 94 2.51 -2.15 -13.54
C THR A 94 3.43 -3.03 -12.71
N ASP A 95 4.45 -2.44 -12.12
CA ASP A 95 5.43 -3.09 -11.28
C ASP A 95 6.04 -2.10 -10.26
N ALA A 96 6.73 -2.63 -9.28
CA ALA A 96 7.50 -1.85 -8.32
C ALA A 96 8.85 -2.53 -8.04
N VAL A 97 9.89 -1.71 -7.94
CA VAL A 97 11.25 -2.16 -7.63
C VAL A 97 11.88 -1.30 -6.53
N TYR A 98 12.84 -1.86 -5.82
CA TYR A 98 13.63 -1.06 -4.88
C TYR A 98 14.61 -0.15 -5.63
N HIS A 99 14.53 1.15 -5.43
CA HIS A 99 15.45 2.10 -6.06
C HIS A 99 16.85 2.10 -5.42
N ASP A 100 16.94 1.66 -4.17
CA ASP A 100 18.12 1.72 -3.30
C ASP A 100 18.74 0.35 -3.01
N PHE A 101 18.33 -0.70 -3.71
CA PHE A 101 18.87 -2.05 -3.55
C PHE A 101 19.69 -2.46 -4.78
N ARG A 102 21.00 -2.60 -4.61
CA ARG A 102 21.98 -2.78 -5.69
C ARG A 102 22.89 -3.97 -5.38
N ILE A 103 22.59 -5.10 -6.03
CA ILE A 103 23.36 -6.36 -5.90
C ILE A 103 23.69 -6.98 -7.27
N GLU A 104 23.81 -6.16 -8.30
CA GLU A 104 24.13 -6.60 -9.65
C GLU A 104 25.42 -7.43 -9.72
N PRO A 105 26.47 -7.18 -8.91
CA PRO A 105 27.66 -8.04 -8.91
C PRO A 105 27.40 -9.52 -8.57
N PHE A 106 26.26 -9.80 -7.92
CA PHE A 106 25.82 -11.17 -7.60
C PHE A 106 24.86 -11.77 -8.63
N GLY A 107 24.70 -11.11 -9.79
CA GLY A 107 23.88 -11.61 -10.91
C GLY A 107 22.39 -11.29 -10.81
N TYR A 108 21.99 -10.38 -9.92
CA TYR A 108 20.59 -9.95 -9.81
C TYR A 108 20.38 -8.61 -10.51
N PRO A 109 19.22 -8.39 -11.16
CA PRO A 109 18.85 -7.08 -11.69
C PRO A 109 18.80 -5.99 -10.61
N ALA A 110 19.05 -4.73 -10.99
CA ALA A 110 18.92 -3.60 -10.10
C ALA A 110 17.51 -3.53 -9.47
N GLY A 111 17.42 -3.27 -8.18
CA GLY A 111 16.16 -3.18 -7.45
C GLY A 111 15.50 -4.52 -7.11
N MET A 112 16.11 -5.64 -7.47
CA MET A 112 15.61 -6.97 -7.15
C MET A 112 16.20 -7.48 -5.84
N VAL A 113 15.36 -7.88 -4.91
CA VAL A 113 15.77 -8.54 -3.67
C VAL A 113 15.65 -10.04 -3.86
N PRO A 114 16.72 -10.85 -3.59
CA PRO A 114 16.66 -12.30 -3.69
C PRO A 114 15.51 -12.89 -2.86
N GLY A 115 14.74 -13.79 -3.47
CA GLY A 115 13.59 -14.41 -2.83
C GLY A 115 12.31 -13.56 -2.81
N LEU A 116 12.39 -12.30 -3.21
CA LEU A 116 11.23 -11.48 -3.51
C LEU A 116 11.20 -11.27 -5.03
N SER A 117 10.15 -11.72 -5.69
CA SER A 117 9.93 -11.38 -7.10
C SER A 117 9.65 -9.88 -7.25
N LEU A 118 9.85 -9.35 -8.47
CA LEU A 118 9.23 -8.08 -8.83
C LEU A 118 7.74 -8.18 -8.51
N ILE A 119 7.24 -7.25 -7.71
CA ILE A 119 5.81 -7.22 -7.41
C ILE A 119 5.12 -6.71 -8.67
N HIS A 120 4.39 -7.58 -9.35
CA HIS A 120 3.45 -7.18 -10.38
C HIS A 120 2.19 -6.67 -9.67
N ILE A 121 1.87 -5.42 -9.91
CA ILE A 121 0.70 -4.73 -9.35
C ILE A 121 -0.40 -4.73 -10.39
#